data_ead99e642f7cee987c6ee5ebede35acb
#
_entry.id   ead99e642f7cee987c6ee5ebede35acb
#
_cell.length_a   1.000
_cell.length_b   1.000
_cell.length_c   1.000
_cell.angle_alpha   90.00
_cell.angle_beta   90.00
_cell.angle_gamma   90.00
#
_symmetry.space_group_name_H-M   'P 1'
#
loop_
_entity.id
_entity.type
_entity.pdbx_description
1 polymer ?
#
loop_
_entity_poly.entity_id
_entity_poly.type
_entity_poly.pdbx_seq_one_letter_code
_entity_poly.pdbx_strand_id
1 'polypeptide(L)'
;MKVIKTIRIRKENIGDIRKLECVENVVEKDGDIKVTLKQEHTDGRLEAVKDEYLVKWKSGKWQRFGETAINNLYKNPGKEAGSTWEDE
;
A
#
# COMPACT_ATOMS: atom_id res chain seq x y z
N MET A 1 -3.71 15.36 1.13
CA MET A 1 -4.40 14.13 1.37
C MET A 1 -3.77 13.37 2.50
N LYS A 2 -4.55 12.71 3.31
CA LYS A 2 -3.99 12.09 4.48
C LYS A 2 -3.87 10.60 4.36
N VAL A 3 -2.74 10.05 4.76
CA VAL A 3 -2.49 8.62 4.75
C VAL A 3 -2.90 8.07 6.10
N ILE A 4 -3.72 7.03 6.09
CA ILE A 4 -4.14 6.40 7.32
C ILE A 4 -3.31 5.16 7.62
N LYS A 5 -2.90 4.43 6.62
CA LYS A 5 -2.19 3.19 6.84
C LYS A 5 -1.26 2.89 5.69
N THR A 6 -0.10 2.32 5.99
CA THR A 6 0.86 1.88 4.98
C THR A 6 1.32 0.50 5.38
N ILE A 7 1.31 -0.43 4.44
CA ILE A 7 1.78 -1.77 4.72
C ILE A 7 2.62 -2.26 3.55
N ARG A 8 3.78 -2.83 3.83
CA ARG A 8 4.65 -3.35 2.79
C ARG A 8 4.31 -4.80 2.53
N ILE A 9 4.31 -5.20 1.28
CA ILE A 9 3.96 -6.56 0.94
C ILE A 9 5.18 -7.45 1.15
N ARG A 10 5.13 -8.28 2.17
CA ARG A 10 6.18 -9.21 2.47
C ARG A 10 5.61 -10.52 2.91
N LYS A 11 6.44 -11.56 2.85
CA LYS A 11 5.99 -12.88 3.24
C LYS A 11 5.48 -12.88 4.66
N GLU A 12 6.13 -12.16 5.53
CA GLU A 12 5.78 -12.16 6.94
C GLU A 12 4.40 -11.59 7.22
N ASN A 13 3.89 -10.74 6.36
CA ASN A 13 2.60 -10.13 6.64
C ASN A 13 1.50 -10.54 5.65
N ILE A 14 1.71 -11.62 4.91
CA ILE A 14 0.69 -12.09 3.99
C ILE A 14 -0.63 -12.36 4.72
N GLY A 15 -0.56 -12.92 5.90
CA GLY A 15 -1.78 -13.18 6.64
C GLY A 15 -2.58 -11.93 6.94
N ASP A 16 -1.89 -10.86 7.29
CA ASP A 16 -2.55 -9.59 7.56
C ASP A 16 -3.07 -8.97 6.28
N ILE A 17 -2.32 -9.10 5.20
CA ILE A 17 -2.73 -8.54 3.93
C ILE A 17 -4.00 -9.21 3.43
N ARG A 18 -4.13 -10.50 3.62
CA ARG A 18 -5.34 -11.19 3.17
C ARG A 18 -6.59 -10.70 3.88
N LYS A 19 -6.45 -10.07 5.04
CA LYS A 19 -7.60 -9.60 5.78
C LYS A 19 -7.98 -8.18 5.46
N LEU A 20 -7.23 -7.51 4.60
CA LEU A 20 -7.54 -6.12 4.29
C LEU A 20 -8.78 -6.05 3.39
N GLU A 21 -9.60 -5.04 3.62
CA GLU A 21 -10.83 -4.92 2.88
C GLU A 21 -10.61 -4.74 1.38
N CYS A 22 -9.46 -4.23 0.99
CA CYS A 22 -9.17 -3.96 -0.40
C CYS A 22 -8.59 -5.14 -1.15
N VAL A 23 -8.27 -6.23 -0.47
CA VAL A 23 -7.59 -7.33 -1.09
C VAL A 23 -8.57 -8.39 -1.54
N GLU A 24 -8.50 -8.74 -2.82
CA GLU A 24 -9.35 -9.78 -3.34
C GLU A 24 -8.65 -11.12 -3.29
N ASN A 25 -7.39 -11.17 -3.55
CA ASN A 25 -6.67 -12.43 -3.59
C ASN A 25 -5.18 -12.22 -3.40
N VAL A 26 -4.50 -13.20 -2.83
CA VAL A 26 -3.06 -13.17 -2.67
C VAL A 26 -2.51 -14.49 -3.14
N VAL A 27 -1.54 -14.45 -4.05
CA VAL A 27 -0.91 -15.66 -4.56
C VAL A 27 0.56 -15.59 -4.22
N GLU A 28 1.09 -16.66 -3.63
CA GLU A 28 2.49 -16.74 -3.31
C GLU A 28 3.04 -17.93 -4.07
N LYS A 29 4.07 -17.76 -4.87
CA LYS A 29 4.64 -18.83 -5.62
C LYS A 29 6.13 -18.59 -5.83
N ASP A 30 6.94 -19.56 -5.45
CA ASP A 30 8.39 -19.49 -5.65
C ASP A 30 8.99 -18.21 -5.10
N GLY A 31 8.53 -17.79 -3.98
CA GLY A 31 9.09 -16.60 -3.35
C GLY A 31 8.47 -15.30 -3.81
N ASP A 32 7.66 -15.34 -4.86
CA ASP A 32 7.01 -14.13 -5.35
C ASP A 32 5.63 -14.02 -4.75
N ILE A 33 5.17 -12.80 -4.56
CA ILE A 33 3.86 -12.55 -4.00
C ILE A 33 3.12 -11.60 -4.92
N LYS A 34 1.87 -11.93 -5.22
CA LYS A 34 1.06 -11.07 -6.04
C LYS A 34 -0.26 -10.84 -5.33
N VAL A 35 -0.59 -9.60 -5.12
CA VAL A 35 -1.81 -9.21 -4.42
C VAL A 35 -2.75 -8.59 -5.43
N THR A 36 -3.98 -9.09 -5.51
CA THR A 36 -4.98 -8.52 -6.39
C THR A 36 -5.93 -7.71 -5.54
N LEU A 37 -6.19 -6.49 -5.96
CA LEU A 37 -6.99 -5.56 -5.19
C LEU A 37 -8.39 -5.42 -5.79
N LYS A 38 -9.35 -5.10 -4.95
CA LYS A 38 -10.72 -4.93 -5.39
C LYS A 38 -10.89 -3.56 -5.99
N GLN A 39 -11.51 -3.50 -7.14
CA GLN A 39 -11.65 -2.25 -7.84
C GLN A 39 -12.40 -1.20 -7.03
N GLU A 40 -13.40 -1.59 -6.29
CA GLU A 40 -14.19 -0.63 -5.56
C GLU A 40 -13.43 0.02 -4.40
N HIS A 41 -12.34 -0.56 -3.96
CA HIS A 41 -11.55 -0.01 -2.87
C HIS A 41 -10.22 0.58 -3.33
N THR A 42 -10.00 0.65 -4.63
CA THR A 42 -8.68 0.98 -5.14
C THR A 42 -8.73 2.09 -6.17
N ASP A 43 -7.76 2.95 -6.11
CA ASP A 43 -7.60 3.95 -7.13
C ASP A 43 -6.35 3.59 -7.90
N GLY A 44 -6.43 3.28 -9.15
CA GLY A 44 -5.26 2.98 -9.97
C GLY A 44 -5.09 1.51 -10.22
N ARG A 45 -3.87 1.02 -10.03
CA ARG A 45 -3.60 -0.35 -10.37
C ARG A 45 -4.24 -1.33 -9.46
N LEU A 46 -4.67 -2.44 -10.01
CA LEU A 46 -5.32 -3.48 -9.24
C LEU A 46 -4.39 -4.60 -8.80
N GLU A 47 -3.11 -4.51 -9.14
CA GLU A 47 -2.17 -5.54 -8.73
C GLU A 47 -0.96 -4.95 -8.07
N ALA A 48 -0.49 -5.60 -7.03
CA ALA A 48 0.71 -5.19 -6.33
C ALA A 48 1.55 -6.43 -6.08
N VAL A 49 2.86 -6.27 -6.01
CA VAL A 49 3.75 -7.41 -5.84
C VAL A 49 4.64 -7.24 -4.64
N LYS A 50 5.40 -8.30 -4.32
CA LYS A 50 6.29 -8.30 -3.20
C LYS A 50 7.14 -7.06 -3.16
N ASP A 51 7.33 -6.54 -1.96
CA ASP A 51 8.14 -5.36 -1.66
C ASP A 51 7.51 -4.05 -2.07
N GLU A 52 6.35 -4.06 -2.70
CA GLU A 52 5.63 -2.82 -2.94
C GLU A 52 4.79 -2.51 -1.71
N TYR A 53 4.19 -1.34 -1.69
CA TYR A 53 3.44 -0.88 -0.54
C TYR A 53 1.98 -0.66 -0.88
N LEU A 54 1.11 -0.92 0.08
CA LEU A 54 -0.30 -0.58 -0.05
C LEU A 54 -0.55 0.57 0.91
N VAL A 55 -1.10 1.64 0.40
CA VAL A 55 -1.34 2.84 1.17
C VAL A 55 -2.83 3.11 1.21
N LYS A 56 -3.38 3.32 2.40
CA LYS A 56 -4.78 3.65 2.55
C LYS A 56 -4.89 5.14 2.81
N TRP A 57 -5.68 5.83 2.00
CA TRP A 57 -5.90 7.25 2.15
C TRP A 57 -7.11 7.50 3.05
N LYS A 58 -7.23 8.69 3.56
CA LYS A 58 -8.33 9.02 4.42
C LYS A 58 -9.68 8.80 3.73
N SER A 59 -9.73 8.88 2.43
CA SER A 59 -10.95 8.65 1.69
C SER A 59 -11.42 7.21 1.77
N GLY A 60 -10.57 6.31 2.22
CA GLY A 60 -10.88 4.89 2.27
C GLY A 60 -10.34 4.13 1.09
N LYS A 61 -9.81 4.83 0.10
CA LYS A 61 -9.26 4.15 -1.06
C LYS A 61 -7.82 3.73 -0.81
N TRP A 62 -7.41 2.69 -1.48
CA TRP A 62 -6.07 2.16 -1.37
C TRP A 62 -5.33 2.36 -2.68
N GLN A 63 -4.02 2.46 -2.58
CA GLN A 63 -3.19 2.61 -3.75
C GLN A 63 -1.91 1.86 -3.56
N ARG A 64 -1.34 1.34 -4.65
CA ARG A 64 -0.08 0.66 -4.62
C ARG A 64 1.03 1.66 -4.89
N PHE A 65 2.10 1.59 -4.13
CA PHE A 65 3.26 2.44 -4.32
C PHE A 65 4.51 1.58 -4.40
N GLY A 66 5.37 1.86 -5.34
CA GLY A 66 6.68 1.24 -5.37
C GLY A 66 7.59 1.93 -4.39
N GLU A 67 8.82 1.44 -4.25
CA GLU A 67 9.73 1.98 -3.26
C GLU A 67 10.08 3.44 -3.53
N THR A 68 10.34 3.80 -4.75
CA THR A 68 10.69 5.17 -5.06
C THR A 68 9.51 6.09 -4.76
N ALA A 69 8.32 5.68 -5.14
CA ALA A 69 7.15 6.50 -4.92
C ALA A 69 6.83 6.67 -3.44
N ILE A 70 7.03 5.63 -2.65
CA ILE A 70 6.73 5.70 -1.24
C ILE A 70 7.77 6.61 -0.55
N ASN A 71 9.00 6.56 -0.99
CA ASN A 71 10.02 7.42 -0.41
C ASN A 71 9.72 8.88 -0.71
N ASN A 72 9.24 9.18 -1.91
CA ASN A 72 8.88 10.54 -2.23
C ASN A 72 7.68 10.99 -1.42
N LEU A 73 6.74 10.11 -1.20
CA LEU A 73 5.56 10.46 -0.44
C LEU A 73 5.94 10.83 0.99
N TYR A 74 6.84 10.07 1.58
CA TYR A 74 7.17 10.34 2.94
C TYR A 74 8.22 11.42 3.13
N LYS A 75 9.19 11.57 2.25
CA LYS A 75 10.20 12.47 2.43
C LYS A 75 9.90 13.78 1.99
N ASN A 76 9.22 13.94 1.07
CA ASN A 76 8.99 15.06 0.60
C ASN A 76 8.55 15.96 1.47
N PRO A 77 7.88 16.15 1.76
CA PRO A 77 7.44 17.10 2.50
C PRO A 77 8.35 17.42 3.36
N GLY A 78 8.93 17.05 3.18
CA GLY A 78 9.60 17.44 3.81
C GLY A 78 9.96 17.50 4.72
N LYS A 79 10.05 17.04 4.84
CA LYS A 79 10.51 17.21 5.63
C LYS A 79 10.25 16.61 6.76
N GLU A 80 9.68 16.66 7.41
CA GLU A 80 9.44 16.16 8.47
C GLU A 80 8.65 15.24 8.32
N ALA A 81 9.00 14.31 8.20
CA ALA A 81 8.35 13.34 7.89
C ALA A 81 7.17 13.10 8.57
N GLY A 82 7.16 12.73 9.56
CA GLY A 82 6.01 12.31 10.13
C GLY A 82 4.93 13.20 10.03
N SER A 83 5.14 14.37 10.19
CA SER A 83 4.10 15.20 10.21
C SER A 83 3.58 15.46 8.95
N THR A 84 4.29 15.44 8.00
CA THR A 84 3.85 15.77 6.84
C THR A 84 2.84 14.99 6.31
N TRP A 85 2.91 13.79 6.29
CA TRP A 85 1.95 13.06 5.58
C TRP A 85 0.76 12.82 6.33
N GLU A 86 0.55 13.47 7.34
CA GLU A 86 -0.60 13.35 7.92
C GLU A 86 -1.41 14.46 7.60
N ASP A 87 -1.02 15.46 7.13
CA ASP A 87 -1.79 16.50 6.86
C ASP A 87 -2.22 16.61 5.70
N GLU A 88 -2.70 16.92 5.18
CA GLU A 88 -3.01 17.20 4.06
C GLU A 88 -3.82 17.50 3.81
#